data_708852c2f9a6616872594de791275912
#
_entry.id   708852c2f9a6616872594de791275912
#
_cell.length_a   1.000
_cell.length_b   1.000
_cell.length_c   1.000
_cell.angle_alpha   90.00
_cell.angle_beta   90.00
_cell.angle_gamma   90.00
#
_symmetry.space_group_name_H-M   'P 1'
#
loop_
_entity.id
_entity.type
_entity.pdbx_description
1 polymer ?
#
loop_
_entity_poly.entity_id
_entity_poly.type
_entity_poly.pdbx_seq_one_letter_code
_entity_poly.pdbx_strand_id
1 'polypeptide(L)'
;MYEKDARKTLIIHGLKVTPQRLAVLETLRSMNSHPTTEHITGAIREKYPHIATGTVYKILETFLEKGMIKRVTTDRDIMRFDARTEPHHHLYCRGSQRIEDYFDEELTRMLEDYFNRKQIPGFRLEEIRLQLVGNFTEAGTSHAEKKNPQQPDS
;
A
#
# COMPACT_ATOMS: atom_id res chain seq x y z
N MET A 1 16.34 -13.23 -3.99
CA MET A 1 15.96 -11.99 -4.67
C MET A 1 15.14 -11.06 -3.78
N TYR A 2 14.10 -11.56 -3.14
CA TYR A 2 13.31 -10.77 -2.19
C TYR A 2 14.11 -10.29 -0.98
N GLU A 3 14.96 -11.11 -0.45
CA GLU A 3 15.74 -10.77 0.74
C GLU A 3 16.71 -9.61 0.49
N LYS A 4 17.42 -9.62 -0.62
CA LYS A 4 18.34 -8.54 -0.97
C LYS A 4 17.60 -7.21 -1.14
N ASP A 5 16.43 -7.28 -1.73
CA ASP A 5 15.61 -6.11 -1.97
C ASP A 5 15.04 -5.56 -0.65
N ALA A 6 14.60 -6.43 0.24
CA ALA A 6 14.11 -6.04 1.57
C ALA A 6 15.20 -5.40 2.42
N ARG A 7 16.39 -5.96 2.44
CA ARG A 7 17.54 -5.37 3.14
C ARG A 7 17.86 -3.99 2.61
N LYS A 8 17.92 -3.86 1.30
CA LYS A 8 18.20 -2.59 0.63
C LYS A 8 17.14 -1.54 0.98
N THR A 9 15.89 -1.93 0.99
CA THR A 9 14.79 -1.04 1.35
C THR A 9 14.94 -0.52 2.77
N LEU A 10 15.27 -1.38 3.73
CA LEU A 10 15.50 -0.96 5.12
C LEU A 10 16.64 0.05 5.20
N ILE A 11 17.76 -0.24 4.55
CA ILE A 11 18.94 0.63 4.57
C ILE A 11 18.65 2.00 3.97
N ILE A 12 17.98 2.03 2.82
CA ILE A 12 17.61 3.29 2.15
C ILE A 12 16.75 4.17 3.05
N HIS A 13 15.89 3.57 3.87
CA HIS A 13 15.02 4.29 4.80
C HIS A 13 15.68 4.55 6.16
N GLY A 14 16.98 4.29 6.28
CA GLY A 14 17.73 4.58 7.48
C GLY A 14 17.48 3.60 8.63
N LEU A 15 17.01 2.42 8.33
CA LEU A 15 16.69 1.41 9.33
C LEU A 15 17.76 0.34 9.40
N LYS A 16 18.06 -0.05 10.62
CA LYS A 16 18.95 -1.20 10.85
C LYS A 16 18.27 -2.49 10.38
N VAL A 17 19.01 -3.32 9.66
CA VAL A 17 18.52 -4.61 9.20
C VAL A 17 18.49 -5.58 10.38
N THR A 18 17.30 -6.07 10.70
CA THR A 18 17.12 -7.10 11.73
C THR A 18 16.28 -8.23 11.16
N PRO A 19 16.42 -9.47 11.70
CA PRO A 19 15.58 -10.58 11.24
C PRO A 19 14.08 -10.31 11.35
N GLN A 20 13.64 -9.65 12.43
CA GLN A 20 12.25 -9.33 12.64
C GLN A 20 11.73 -8.32 11.62
N ARG A 21 12.51 -7.27 11.32
CA ARG A 21 12.14 -6.29 10.30
C ARG A 21 12.05 -6.91 8.92
N LEU A 22 13.00 -7.79 8.59
CA LEU A 22 12.96 -8.53 7.33
C LEU A 22 11.72 -9.40 7.24
N ALA A 23 11.41 -10.13 8.29
CA ALA A 23 10.24 -11.00 8.33
C ALA A 23 8.95 -10.23 8.09
N VAL A 24 8.78 -9.09 8.75
CA VAL A 24 7.58 -8.26 8.59
C VAL A 24 7.50 -7.69 7.18
N LEU A 25 8.59 -7.14 6.66
CA LEU A 25 8.60 -6.54 5.33
C LEU A 25 8.32 -7.57 4.22
N GLU A 26 8.95 -8.73 4.31
CA GLU A 26 8.72 -9.81 3.34
C GLU A 26 7.28 -10.33 3.39
N THR A 27 6.73 -10.44 4.60
CA THR A 27 5.33 -10.86 4.77
C THR A 27 4.39 -9.87 4.12
N LEU A 28 4.60 -8.57 4.36
CA LEU A 28 3.79 -7.52 3.73
C LEU A 28 3.87 -7.58 2.21
N ARG A 29 5.06 -7.75 1.67
CA ARG A 29 5.28 -7.81 0.22
C ARG A 29 4.67 -9.05 -0.43
N SER A 30 4.55 -10.14 0.31
CA SER A 30 3.91 -11.34 -0.19
C SER A 30 2.38 -11.24 -0.22
N MET A 31 1.81 -10.30 0.49
CA MET A 31 0.38 -10.08 0.53
C MET A 31 -0.07 -9.15 -0.59
N ASN A 32 -0.78 -9.68 -1.56
CA ASN A 32 -1.23 -8.93 -2.74
C ASN A 32 -2.48 -8.07 -2.49
N SER A 33 -3.07 -8.19 -1.31
CA SER A 33 -4.21 -7.39 -0.90
C SER A 33 -3.74 -6.36 0.13
N HIS A 34 -4.62 -5.44 0.49
CA HIS A 34 -4.33 -4.46 1.53
C HIS A 34 -4.62 -5.11 2.88
N PRO A 35 -3.60 -5.74 3.51
CA PRO A 35 -3.84 -6.53 4.71
C PRO A 35 -4.18 -5.65 5.92
N THR A 36 -5.00 -6.19 6.80
CA THR A 36 -5.25 -5.60 8.11
C THR A 36 -4.12 -6.00 9.05
N THR A 37 -4.03 -5.33 10.20
CA THR A 37 -3.06 -5.70 11.24
C THR A 37 -3.23 -7.16 11.66
N GLU A 38 -4.47 -7.63 11.77
CA GLU A 38 -4.76 -9.01 12.14
C GLU A 38 -4.26 -10.00 11.09
N HIS A 39 -4.44 -9.69 9.81
CA HIS A 39 -3.93 -10.52 8.72
C HIS A 39 -2.40 -10.63 8.79
N ILE A 40 -1.74 -9.51 9.03
CA ILE A 40 -0.27 -9.47 9.11
C ILE A 40 0.23 -10.27 10.30
N THR A 41 -0.34 -10.03 11.48
CA THR A 41 0.08 -10.73 12.71
C THR A 41 -0.21 -12.21 12.61
N GLY A 42 -1.33 -12.60 12.00
CA GLY A 42 -1.67 -14.00 11.77
C GLY A 42 -0.67 -14.71 10.86
N ALA A 43 -0.31 -14.08 9.75
CA ALA A 43 0.67 -14.64 8.82
C ALA A 43 2.06 -14.77 9.46
N ILE A 44 2.47 -13.77 10.23
CA ILE A 44 3.76 -13.81 10.93
C ILE A 44 3.76 -14.90 12.00
N ARG A 45 2.67 -15.04 12.74
CA ARG A 45 2.56 -16.06 13.77
C ARG A 45 2.72 -17.48 13.20
N GLU A 46 2.18 -17.73 12.00
CA GLU A 46 2.33 -19.02 11.35
C GLU A 46 3.77 -19.30 10.93
N LYS A 47 4.43 -18.32 10.35
CA LYS A 47 5.76 -18.50 9.78
C LYS A 47 6.88 -18.22 10.78
N TYR A 48 6.66 -17.28 11.69
CA TYR A 48 7.65 -16.82 12.66
C TYR A 48 7.05 -16.77 14.06
N PRO A 49 6.70 -17.92 14.65
CA PRO A 49 5.97 -17.95 15.93
C PRO A 49 6.75 -17.36 17.11
N HIS A 50 8.05 -17.17 16.97
CA HIS A 50 8.89 -16.55 18.01
C HIS A 50 8.83 -15.03 18.03
N ILE A 51 8.24 -14.40 17.01
CA ILE A 51 8.09 -12.94 16.99
C ILE A 51 6.82 -12.55 17.72
N ALA A 52 6.97 -11.78 18.79
CA ALA A 52 5.82 -11.33 19.58
C ALA A 52 4.96 -10.35 18.80
N THR A 53 3.65 -10.42 19.02
CA THR A 53 2.68 -9.53 18.37
C THR A 53 3.01 -8.05 18.61
N GLY A 54 3.39 -7.70 19.83
CA GLY A 54 3.80 -6.32 20.15
C GLY A 54 4.99 -5.84 19.35
N THR A 55 5.94 -6.74 19.05
CA THR A 55 7.08 -6.43 18.20
C THR A 55 6.64 -6.13 16.77
N VAL A 56 5.70 -6.91 16.25
CA VAL A 56 5.13 -6.68 14.90
C VAL A 56 4.49 -5.30 14.82
N TYR A 57 3.70 -4.92 15.80
CA TYR A 57 3.06 -3.59 15.84
C TYR A 57 4.09 -2.46 15.82
N LYS A 58 5.14 -2.59 16.62
CA LYS A 58 6.22 -1.59 16.67
C LYS A 58 6.93 -1.46 15.33
N ILE A 59 7.18 -2.58 14.68
CA ILE A 59 7.83 -2.59 13.36
C ILE A 59 6.93 -1.91 12.33
N LEU A 60 5.63 -2.20 12.33
CA LEU A 60 4.68 -1.57 11.42
C LEU A 60 4.64 -0.05 11.63
N GLU A 61 4.62 0.40 12.89
CA GLU A 61 4.67 1.83 13.19
C GLU A 61 5.95 2.47 12.66
N THR A 62 7.08 1.82 12.84
CA THR A 62 8.37 2.29 12.32
C THR A 62 8.32 2.41 10.80
N PHE A 63 7.77 1.41 10.12
CA PHE A 63 7.67 1.42 8.67
C PHE A 63 6.76 2.55 8.18
N LEU A 64 5.66 2.81 8.88
CA LEU A 64 4.78 3.95 8.58
C LEU A 64 5.51 5.28 8.75
N GLU A 65 6.21 5.46 9.86
CA GLU A 65 6.97 6.68 10.13
C GLU A 65 8.03 6.95 9.07
N LYS A 66 8.65 5.90 8.56
CA LYS A 66 9.70 6.02 7.54
C LYS A 66 9.14 6.08 6.11
N GLY A 67 7.84 5.99 5.94
CA GLY A 67 7.22 6.04 4.62
C GLY A 67 7.43 4.78 3.78
N MET A 68 7.82 3.68 4.40
CA MET A 68 8.01 2.41 3.70
C MET A 68 6.69 1.74 3.35
N ILE A 69 5.68 1.97 4.15
CA ILE A 69 4.32 1.51 3.93
C ILE A 69 3.37 2.66 4.20
N LYS A 70 2.15 2.54 3.70
CA LYS A 70 1.12 3.55 3.89
C LYS A 70 -0.13 2.94 4.49
N ARG A 71 -0.90 3.75 5.20
CA ARG A 71 -2.22 3.36 5.67
C ARG A 71 -3.23 3.56 4.55
N VAL A 72 -4.14 2.61 4.43
CA VAL A 72 -5.30 2.76 3.55
C VAL A 72 -6.52 2.91 4.45
N THR A 73 -7.18 4.06 4.37
CA THR A 73 -8.38 4.34 5.14
C THR A 73 -9.61 4.12 4.28
N THR A 74 -10.63 3.50 4.86
CA THR A 74 -11.92 3.30 4.22
C THR A 74 -13.00 3.93 5.11
N ASP A 75 -14.27 3.75 4.75
CA ASP A 75 -15.39 4.21 5.56
C ASP A 75 -15.60 3.36 6.84
N ARG A 76 -14.78 2.33 7.03
CA ARG A 76 -14.78 1.50 8.24
C ARG A 76 -13.52 1.73 9.05
N ASP A 77 -13.61 1.57 10.36
CA ASP A 77 -12.49 1.77 11.29
C ASP A 77 -11.49 0.61 11.28
N ILE A 78 -11.31 -0.02 10.14
CA ILE A 78 -10.35 -1.11 10.01
C ILE A 78 -9.11 -0.55 9.31
N MET A 79 -7.98 -0.57 10.01
CA MET A 79 -6.72 -0.13 9.45
C MET A 79 -6.17 -1.18 8.48
N ARG A 80 -5.88 -0.74 7.26
CA ARG A 80 -5.21 -1.56 6.26
C ARG A 80 -3.89 -0.91 5.89
N PHE A 81 -2.99 -1.73 5.38
CA PHE A 81 -1.65 -1.28 5.00
C PHE A 81 -1.40 -1.52 3.52
N ASP A 82 -0.57 -0.68 2.94
CA ASP A 82 -0.15 -0.78 1.56
C ASP A 82 1.38 -0.72 1.52
N ALA A 83 2.00 -1.78 1.05
CA ALA A 83 3.46 -1.85 0.90
C ALA A 83 3.94 -1.23 -0.41
N ARG A 84 3.04 -0.82 -1.29
CA ARG A 84 3.40 -0.15 -2.53
C ARG A 84 3.52 1.35 -2.30
N THR A 85 4.69 1.88 -2.58
CA THR A 85 4.98 3.30 -2.37
C THR A 85 4.88 4.13 -3.65
N GLU A 86 4.80 3.48 -4.81
CA GLU A 86 4.57 4.18 -6.07
C GLU A 86 3.16 4.78 -6.13
N PRO A 87 2.99 5.95 -6.75
CA PRO A 87 1.70 6.61 -6.80
C PRO A 87 0.63 5.75 -7.46
N HIS A 88 -0.48 5.56 -6.78
CA HIS A 88 -1.63 4.83 -7.29
C HIS A 88 -2.89 5.24 -6.56
N HIS A 89 -4.01 4.83 -7.08
CA HIS A 89 -5.33 5.05 -6.51
C HIS A 89 -5.93 3.73 -6.07
N HIS A 90 -7.10 3.74 -5.52
CA HIS A 90 -7.75 2.54 -5.02
C HIS A 90 -9.18 2.43 -5.54
N LEU A 91 -9.59 1.19 -5.83
CA LEU A 91 -10.99 0.84 -6.06
C LEU A 91 -11.51 0.17 -4.79
N TYR A 92 -12.65 0.58 -4.31
CA TYR A 92 -13.22 0.07 -3.06
C TYR A 92 -14.68 -0.28 -3.19
N CYS A 93 -15.05 -1.46 -2.70
CA CYS A 93 -16.42 -1.90 -2.57
C CYS A 93 -16.82 -1.94 -1.09
N ARG A 94 -17.80 -1.11 -0.71
CA ARG A 94 -18.26 -1.06 0.68
C ARG A 94 -18.86 -2.38 1.16
N GLY A 95 -19.60 -3.04 0.28
CA GLY A 95 -20.29 -4.28 0.63
C GLY A 95 -19.35 -5.42 0.95
N SER A 96 -18.39 -5.68 0.08
CA SER A 96 -17.43 -6.76 0.25
C SER A 96 -16.17 -6.35 0.99
N GLN A 97 -15.94 -5.05 1.15
CA GLN A 97 -14.68 -4.48 1.69
C GLN A 97 -13.46 -4.80 0.83
N ARG A 98 -13.67 -5.23 -0.40
CA ARG A 98 -12.59 -5.50 -1.33
C ARG A 98 -11.96 -4.19 -1.79
N ILE A 99 -10.63 -4.14 -1.73
CA ILE A 99 -9.83 -3.02 -2.20
C ILE A 99 -8.85 -3.54 -3.23
N GLU A 100 -8.69 -2.81 -4.34
CA GLU A 100 -7.66 -3.10 -5.33
C GLU A 100 -6.93 -1.82 -5.69
N ASP A 101 -5.66 -1.95 -6.03
CA ASP A 101 -4.88 -0.85 -6.57
C ASP A 101 -5.37 -0.50 -7.96
N TYR A 102 -5.41 0.79 -8.26
CA TYR A 102 -5.78 1.30 -9.57
C TYR A 102 -4.71 2.25 -10.07
N PHE A 103 -4.07 1.86 -11.17
CA PHE A 103 -3.02 2.64 -11.80
C PHE A 103 -3.58 3.30 -13.06
N ASP A 104 -3.58 4.61 -13.08
CA ASP A 104 -4.08 5.41 -14.21
C ASP A 104 -3.24 6.67 -14.31
N GLU A 105 -2.20 6.60 -15.14
CA GLU A 105 -1.29 7.72 -15.30
C GLU A 105 -1.97 8.94 -15.91
N GLU A 106 -2.93 8.74 -16.80
CA GLU A 106 -3.67 9.83 -17.41
C GLU A 106 -4.44 10.60 -16.32
N LEU A 107 -5.16 9.87 -15.46
CA LEU A 107 -5.88 10.47 -14.35
C LEU A 107 -4.94 11.21 -13.41
N THR A 108 -3.83 10.58 -13.03
CA THR A 108 -2.84 11.19 -12.15
C THR A 108 -2.30 12.48 -12.75
N ARG A 109 -1.97 12.47 -14.02
CA ARG A 109 -1.47 13.64 -14.74
C ARG A 109 -2.51 14.76 -14.82
N MET A 110 -3.76 14.41 -15.09
CA MET A 110 -4.86 15.39 -15.11
C MET A 110 -5.02 16.09 -13.76
N LEU A 111 -4.94 15.32 -12.67
CA LEU A 111 -5.06 15.88 -11.32
C LEU A 111 -3.88 16.78 -10.98
N GLU A 112 -2.67 16.36 -11.31
CA GLU A 112 -1.46 17.16 -11.09
C GLU A 112 -1.52 18.46 -11.87
N ASP A 113 -1.88 18.41 -13.16
CA ASP A 113 -2.00 19.59 -14.00
C ASP A 113 -3.07 20.56 -13.46
N TYR A 114 -4.19 20.02 -13.02
CA TYR A 114 -5.26 20.83 -12.46
C TYR A 114 -4.77 21.61 -11.22
N PHE A 115 -4.15 20.95 -10.28
CA PHE A 115 -3.70 21.59 -9.04
C PHE A 115 -2.41 22.41 -9.20
N ASN A 116 -1.65 22.19 -10.26
CA ASN A 116 -0.56 23.10 -10.63
C ASN A 116 -1.08 24.44 -11.10
N ARG A 117 -2.22 24.45 -11.81
CA ARG A 117 -2.88 25.69 -12.26
C ARG A 117 -3.72 26.33 -11.17
N LYS A 118 -4.43 25.51 -10.39
CA LYS A 118 -5.34 25.97 -9.35
C LYS A 118 -4.75 25.71 -7.98
N GLN A 119 -3.95 26.65 -7.54
CA GLN A 119 -3.35 26.55 -6.21
C GLN A 119 -4.35 26.87 -5.12
N ILE A 120 -4.26 26.13 -4.02
CA ILE A 120 -5.11 26.35 -2.85
C ILE A 120 -4.38 27.31 -1.91
N PRO A 121 -4.93 28.49 -1.64
CA PRO A 121 -4.25 29.46 -0.77
C PRO A 121 -3.99 28.88 0.63
N GLY A 122 -2.76 29.03 1.09
CA GLY A 122 -2.36 28.57 2.42
C GLY A 122 -2.19 27.06 2.56
N PHE A 123 -2.20 26.34 1.43
CA PHE A 123 -2.07 24.89 1.46
C PHE A 123 -1.09 24.42 0.39
N ARG A 124 -0.09 23.64 0.79
CA ARG A 124 0.87 23.02 -0.13
C ARG A 124 0.47 21.57 -0.37
N LEU A 125 0.02 21.28 -1.57
CA LEU A 125 -0.37 19.93 -1.96
C LEU A 125 0.87 19.06 -2.11
N GLU A 126 0.91 17.94 -1.42
CA GLU A 126 2.00 16.98 -1.50
C GLU A 126 1.63 15.73 -2.28
N GLU A 127 0.41 15.26 -2.13
CA GLU A 127 -0.03 14.02 -2.73
C GLU A 127 -1.54 14.03 -2.95
N ILE A 128 -1.98 13.39 -4.03
CA ILE A 128 -3.40 13.17 -4.31
C ILE A 128 -3.65 11.66 -4.28
N ARG A 129 -4.58 11.25 -3.46
CA ARG A 129 -5.03 9.85 -3.42
C ARG A 129 -6.53 9.81 -3.67
N LEU A 130 -6.95 9.04 -4.66
CA LEU A 130 -8.36 8.85 -4.93
C LEU A 130 -8.79 7.45 -4.49
N GLN A 131 -9.98 7.40 -3.98
CA GLN A 131 -10.66 6.14 -3.74
C GLN A 131 -11.94 6.16 -4.54
N LEU A 132 -12.04 5.29 -5.54
CA LEU A 132 -13.23 5.13 -6.35
C LEU A 132 -14.10 4.08 -5.72
N VAL A 133 -15.31 4.44 -5.33
CA VAL A 133 -16.21 3.56 -4.60
C VAL A 133 -17.26 3.02 -5.55
N GLY A 134 -17.38 1.70 -5.61
CA GLY A 134 -18.31 1.05 -6.52
C GLY A 134 -18.43 -0.44 -6.21
N ASN A 135 -18.83 -1.20 -7.20
CA ASN A 135 -18.97 -2.65 -7.08
C ASN A 135 -18.08 -3.32 -8.13
N PHE A 136 -17.35 -4.33 -7.70
CA PHE A 136 -16.60 -5.15 -8.65
C PHE A 136 -17.57 -6.02 -9.42
N THR A 137 -17.34 -6.14 -10.72
CA THR A 137 -18.15 -6.95 -11.60
C THR A 137 -17.41 -8.23 -11.98
N GLU A 138 -18.11 -9.22 -12.50
CA GLU A 138 -17.50 -10.49 -12.90
C GLU A 138 -16.46 -10.34 -14.02
N ALA A 139 -16.59 -9.28 -14.83
CA ALA A 139 -15.63 -8.97 -15.87
C ALA A 139 -14.34 -8.36 -15.31
N GLY A 140 -14.31 -8.07 -14.00
CA GLY A 140 -13.18 -7.40 -13.36
C GLY A 140 -12.03 -8.34 -13.10
N THR A 141 -10.97 -8.21 -13.88
CA THR A 141 -9.65 -8.72 -13.51
C THR A 141 -9.04 -7.79 -12.49
N SER A 142 -7.98 -8.24 -11.81
CA SER A 142 -7.27 -7.38 -10.87
C SER A 142 -6.74 -6.14 -11.58
N HIS A 143 -7.12 -4.98 -11.08
CA HIS A 143 -6.68 -3.70 -11.64
C HIS A 143 -5.23 -3.37 -11.26
N ALA A 144 -4.67 -4.07 -10.30
CA ALA A 144 -3.27 -3.94 -9.93
C ALA A 144 -2.33 -4.46 -11.03
N GLU A 145 -2.81 -5.39 -11.85
CA GLU A 145 -2.03 -5.94 -12.97
C GLU A 145 -1.97 -5.00 -14.17
N LYS A 146 -2.84 -4.00 -14.24
CA LYS A 146 -2.87 -3.02 -15.33
C LYS A 146 -1.97 -1.83 -15.04
N LYS A 147 -0.81 -2.11 -14.53
CA LYS A 147 0.15 -1.08 -14.11
C LYS A 147 0.90 -0.44 -15.27
N ASN A 148 1.03 -1.12 -16.40
CA ASN A 148 1.85 -0.66 -17.50
C ASN A 148 1.04 0.19 -18.48
N PRO A 149 1.28 1.52 -18.53
CA PRO A 149 0.54 2.39 -19.42
C PRO A 149 0.87 2.18 -20.89
N GLN A 150 1.92 1.42 -21.18
CA GLN A 150 2.33 1.13 -22.55
C GLN A 150 1.66 -0.13 -23.11
N GLN A 151 0.95 -0.87 -22.27
CA GLN A 151 0.15 -1.97 -22.79
C GLN A 151 -1.14 -1.39 -23.34
N PRO A 152 -1.37 -1.53 -24.64
CA PRO A 152 -2.62 -1.08 -25.19
C PRO A 152 -3.75 -1.85 -24.51
N ASP A 153 -4.77 -1.13 -24.14
CA ASP A 153 -5.98 -1.77 -23.64
C ASP A 153 -6.48 -2.72 -24.71
N SER A 154 -6.36 -3.97 -24.39
CA SER A 154 -6.89 -5.00 -25.27
C SER A 154 -8.36 -5.18 -25.00
#